data_fde768f9eefa4bc3fce1eee25a29268d
#
_entry.id   fde768f9eefa4bc3fce1eee25a29268d
#
_cell.length_a   1.000
_cell.length_b   1.000
_cell.length_c   1.000
_cell.angle_alpha   90.00
_cell.angle_beta   90.00
_cell.angle_gamma   90.00
#
_symmetry.space_group_name_H-M   'P 1'
#
loop_
_entity.id
_entity.type
_entity.pdbx_description
1 polymer ?
#
loop_
_entity_poly.entity_id
_entity_poly.type
_entity_poly.pdbx_seq_one_letter_code
_entity_poly.pdbx_strand_id
1 'polypeptide(L)'
;SQLIKREQIEQLQSLENFIQNSQAKHNSSIRRLELQRADLTSTLSHYHATLSTISDSNVIAKTINNDIMTIDREDKLINKTLQFVSQTKILKQNISIINSALESKNYMLAAKSIQEIRSLPREIIESEFAKKTVPSSEIPEEPSILLDNWCKQFTSLLRTNFLEAAKSQDVQQLTMMFKMFPMVGQKNLGLDVYSKYVCDIIAEESRKIMTSEAKKNGVFGQALFHLFGIVSTIINDHSKVISSCYGTTYMIHVMEKVEKEADLQGGLVLDMFTESRKIERIVKEINEWFKTREYQYNNRTNDDANNADDNDAE
;
A
#
# COMPACT_ATOMS: atom_id res chain seq x y z
N SER A 1 87.18 -92.25 22.39
CA SER A 1 87.52 -91.31 21.25
C SER A 1 86.47 -91.30 20.13
N GLN A 2 85.74 -92.48 19.85
CA GLN A 2 84.76 -92.51 18.80
C GLN A 2 83.36 -91.87 19.20
N LEU A 3 82.97 -91.97 20.46
CA LEU A 3 81.76 -91.34 20.99
C LEU A 3 81.80 -89.74 20.90
N ILE A 4 82.94 -89.17 21.24
CA ILE A 4 83.11 -87.69 21.19
C ILE A 4 83.05 -87.20 19.76
N LYS A 5 83.61 -87.95 18.80
CA LYS A 5 83.50 -87.58 17.40
C LYS A 5 82.10 -87.63 16.85
N ARG A 6 81.24 -88.59 17.33
CA ARG A 6 79.83 -88.76 16.95
C ARG A 6 78.97 -87.62 17.48
N GLU A 7 79.17 -87.21 18.72
CA GLU A 7 78.56 -86.08 19.35
C GLU A 7 78.91 -84.77 18.72
N GLN A 8 80.18 -84.56 18.31
CA GLN A 8 80.61 -83.39 17.56
C GLN A 8 80.01 -83.32 16.17
N ILE A 9 79.82 -84.43 15.47
CA ILE A 9 79.16 -84.52 14.19
C ILE A 9 77.63 -84.18 14.32
N GLU A 10 76.95 -84.70 15.32
CA GLU A 10 75.54 -84.36 15.61
C GLU A 10 75.37 -82.93 15.98
N GLN A 11 76.28 -82.34 16.77
CA GLN A 11 76.23 -80.88 17.07
C GLN A 11 76.45 -80.00 15.81
N LEU A 12 77.42 -80.39 14.94
CA LEU A 12 77.66 -79.73 13.70
C LEU A 12 76.48 -79.78 12.75
N GLN A 13 75.86 -80.94 12.62
CA GLN A 13 74.61 -81.12 11.83
C GLN A 13 73.46 -80.33 12.38
N SER A 14 73.30 -80.30 13.72
CA SER A 14 72.27 -79.46 14.36
C SER A 14 72.51 -77.94 14.12
N LEU A 15 73.74 -77.53 14.18
CA LEU A 15 74.12 -76.16 13.93
C LEU A 15 73.94 -75.75 12.47
N GLU A 16 74.25 -76.63 11.52
CA GLU A 16 74.09 -76.50 10.10
C GLU A 16 72.60 -76.38 9.74
N ASN A 17 71.74 -77.23 10.29
CA ASN A 17 70.30 -77.13 10.12
C ASN A 17 69.74 -75.87 10.73
N PHE A 18 70.20 -75.43 11.90
CA PHE A 18 69.82 -74.10 12.49
C PHE A 18 70.14 -72.94 11.62
N ILE A 19 71.36 -72.93 11.06
CA ILE A 19 71.87 -71.87 10.13
C ILE A 19 71.03 -71.86 8.89
N GLN A 20 70.76 -73.02 8.25
CA GLN A 20 69.91 -73.06 7.04
C GLN A 20 68.48 -72.64 7.33
N ASN A 21 67.86 -73.05 8.42
CA ASN A 21 66.52 -72.62 8.84
C ASN A 21 66.44 -71.10 9.13
N SER A 22 67.49 -70.58 9.78
CA SER A 22 67.64 -69.12 10.06
C SER A 22 67.82 -68.33 8.78
N GLN A 23 68.60 -68.80 7.86
CA GLN A 23 68.78 -68.16 6.56
C GLN A 23 67.45 -68.19 5.71
N ALA A 24 66.74 -69.33 5.74
CA ALA A 24 65.48 -69.45 5.06
C ALA A 24 64.43 -68.50 5.65
N LYS A 25 64.36 -68.37 6.96
CA LYS A 25 63.47 -67.39 7.66
C LYS A 25 63.89 -65.92 7.32
N HIS A 26 65.19 -65.66 7.30
CA HIS A 26 65.71 -64.33 6.97
C HIS A 26 65.37 -63.95 5.55
N ASN A 27 65.59 -64.84 4.59
CA ASN A 27 65.27 -64.64 3.18
C ASN A 27 63.77 -64.46 2.96
N SER A 28 62.95 -65.23 3.67
CA SER A 28 61.47 -65.05 3.59
C SER A 28 61.04 -63.69 4.16
N SER A 29 61.65 -63.22 5.26
CA SER A 29 61.41 -61.89 5.84
C SER A 29 61.82 -60.76 4.90
N ILE A 30 63.00 -60.90 4.24
CA ILE A 30 63.46 -59.92 3.27
C ILE A 30 62.50 -59.85 2.10
N ARG A 31 62.10 -60.96 1.53
CA ARG A 31 61.08 -60.98 0.42
C ARG A 31 59.76 -60.35 0.83
N ARG A 32 59.31 -60.57 2.06
CA ARG A 32 58.11 -59.93 2.55
C ARG A 32 58.26 -58.41 2.69
N LEU A 33 59.39 -57.95 3.16
CA LEU A 33 59.72 -56.51 3.22
C LEU A 33 59.81 -55.87 1.79
N GLU A 34 60.39 -56.60 0.86
CA GLU A 34 60.47 -56.12 -0.54
C GLU A 34 59.09 -56.01 -1.18
N LEU A 35 58.19 -56.97 -0.96
CA LEU A 35 56.81 -56.93 -1.42
C LEU A 35 56.06 -55.76 -0.78
N GLN A 36 56.18 -55.63 0.56
CA GLN A 36 55.56 -54.48 1.28
C GLN A 36 56.08 -53.11 0.77
N ARG A 37 57.38 -53.04 0.49
CA ARG A 37 57.96 -51.82 -0.12
C ARG A 37 57.41 -51.54 -1.52
N ALA A 38 57.25 -52.58 -2.36
CA ALA A 38 56.67 -52.44 -3.68
C ALA A 38 55.20 -52.00 -3.61
N ASP A 39 54.39 -52.62 -2.70
CA ASP A 39 53.00 -52.23 -2.49
C ASP A 39 52.88 -50.76 -1.98
N LEU A 40 53.76 -50.38 -1.05
CA LEU A 40 53.78 -49.00 -0.53
C LEU A 40 54.14 -48.01 -1.62
N THR A 41 55.13 -48.34 -2.46
CA THR A 41 55.51 -47.48 -3.62
C THR A 41 54.41 -47.36 -4.63
N SER A 42 53.71 -48.47 -4.94
CA SER A 42 52.52 -48.48 -5.81
C SER A 42 51.39 -47.63 -5.22
N THR A 43 51.09 -47.77 -3.92
CA THR A 43 50.06 -47.00 -3.21
C THR A 43 50.40 -45.49 -3.21
N LEU A 44 51.65 -45.11 -2.96
CA LEU A 44 52.11 -43.75 -3.05
C LEU A 44 51.96 -43.15 -4.47
N SER A 45 52.29 -43.94 -5.49
CA SER A 45 52.13 -43.54 -6.88
C SER A 45 50.66 -43.28 -7.21
N HIS A 46 49.74 -44.18 -6.81
CA HIS A 46 48.32 -43.97 -6.97
C HIS A 46 47.80 -42.76 -6.20
N TYR A 47 48.29 -42.57 -4.98
CA TYR A 47 47.91 -41.38 -4.18
C TYR A 47 48.33 -40.08 -4.88
N HIS A 48 49.55 -40.01 -5.37
CA HIS A 48 50.00 -38.83 -6.12
C HIS A 48 49.21 -38.57 -7.40
N ALA A 49 48.88 -39.63 -8.15
CA ALA A 49 48.05 -39.53 -9.32
C ALA A 49 46.61 -39.02 -8.97
N THR A 50 46.06 -39.53 -7.89
CA THR A 50 44.75 -39.09 -7.40
C THR A 50 44.79 -37.63 -6.93
N LEU A 51 45.81 -37.20 -6.19
CA LEU A 51 45.95 -35.81 -5.78
C LEU A 51 46.07 -34.85 -6.98
N SER A 52 46.86 -35.24 -7.99
CA SER A 52 46.96 -34.46 -9.25
C SER A 52 45.60 -34.31 -9.92
N THR A 53 44.86 -35.43 -10.07
CA THR A 53 43.51 -35.41 -10.67
C THR A 53 42.52 -34.53 -9.86
N ILE A 54 42.56 -34.57 -8.52
CA ILE A 54 41.76 -33.73 -7.66
C ILE A 54 42.12 -32.26 -7.83
N SER A 55 43.43 -31.95 -7.89
CA SER A 55 43.94 -30.59 -8.11
C SER A 55 43.50 -30.03 -9.46
N ASP A 56 43.62 -30.82 -10.51
CA ASP A 56 43.22 -30.42 -11.87
C ASP A 56 41.71 -30.22 -11.94
N SER A 57 40.92 -31.12 -11.33
CA SER A 57 39.47 -31.01 -11.22
C SER A 57 39.03 -29.76 -10.46
N ASN A 58 39.75 -29.41 -9.37
CA ASN A 58 39.46 -28.19 -8.61
C ASN A 58 39.76 -26.92 -9.41
N VAL A 59 40.82 -26.90 -10.21
CA VAL A 59 41.14 -25.77 -11.12
C VAL A 59 40.01 -25.63 -12.15
N ILE A 60 39.62 -26.73 -12.81
CA ILE A 60 38.53 -26.73 -13.80
C ILE A 60 37.20 -26.27 -13.16
N ALA A 61 36.86 -26.80 -11.98
CA ALA A 61 35.66 -26.40 -11.27
C ALA A 61 35.64 -24.91 -10.91
N LYS A 62 36.75 -24.35 -10.48
CA LYS A 62 36.89 -22.91 -10.21
C LYS A 62 36.72 -22.07 -11.47
N THR A 63 37.29 -22.48 -12.58
CA THR A 63 37.15 -21.79 -13.87
C THR A 63 35.71 -21.79 -14.32
N ILE A 64 35.05 -22.96 -14.34
CA ILE A 64 33.64 -23.09 -14.70
C ILE A 64 32.74 -22.25 -13.79
N ASN A 65 32.98 -22.25 -12.47
CA ASN A 65 32.20 -21.43 -11.53
C ASN A 65 32.38 -19.92 -11.81
N ASN A 66 33.58 -19.47 -12.10
CA ASN A 66 33.82 -18.06 -12.47
C ASN A 66 33.12 -17.69 -13.77
N ASP A 67 33.13 -18.57 -14.77
CA ASP A 67 32.46 -18.35 -16.05
C ASP A 67 30.94 -18.29 -15.86
N ILE A 68 30.39 -19.21 -15.06
CA ILE A 68 28.95 -19.19 -14.70
C ILE A 68 28.57 -17.89 -13.97
N MET A 69 29.39 -17.44 -12.99
CA MET A 69 29.12 -16.19 -12.28
C MET A 69 29.19 -14.96 -13.21
N THR A 70 30.05 -14.99 -14.19
CA THR A 70 30.18 -13.91 -15.19
C THR A 70 28.96 -13.88 -16.10
N ILE A 71 28.54 -15.02 -16.63
CA ILE A 71 27.36 -15.17 -17.49
C ILE A 71 26.09 -14.75 -16.70
N ASP A 72 25.93 -15.18 -15.45
CA ASP A 72 24.78 -14.81 -14.61
C ASP A 72 24.71 -13.29 -14.37
N ARG A 73 25.88 -12.64 -14.21
CA ARG A 73 25.95 -11.18 -14.09
C ARG A 73 25.56 -10.47 -15.39
N GLU A 74 26.06 -10.97 -16.52
CA GLU A 74 25.71 -10.41 -17.83
C GLU A 74 24.24 -10.61 -18.16
N ASP A 75 23.66 -11.78 -17.87
CA ASP A 75 22.23 -12.05 -18.07
C ASP A 75 21.37 -11.10 -17.23
N LYS A 76 21.69 -10.92 -15.96
CA LYS A 76 21.00 -9.96 -15.10
C LYS A 76 21.08 -8.52 -15.63
N LEU A 77 22.22 -8.13 -16.20
CA LEU A 77 22.38 -6.81 -16.79
C LEU A 77 21.56 -6.64 -18.04
N ILE A 78 21.55 -7.65 -18.92
CA ILE A 78 20.77 -7.67 -20.15
C ILE A 78 19.26 -7.58 -19.82
N ASN A 79 18.78 -8.40 -18.87
CA ASN A 79 17.39 -8.41 -18.47
C ASN A 79 16.94 -7.06 -17.89
N LYS A 80 17.77 -6.43 -17.04
CA LYS A 80 17.52 -5.07 -16.55
C LYS A 80 17.46 -4.04 -17.69
N THR A 81 18.37 -4.13 -18.64
CA THR A 81 18.40 -3.22 -19.79
C THR A 81 17.18 -3.38 -20.69
N LEU A 82 16.78 -4.62 -20.97
CA LEU A 82 15.57 -4.92 -21.74
C LEU A 82 14.32 -4.37 -21.04
N GLN A 83 14.21 -4.57 -19.72
CA GLN A 83 13.12 -4.03 -18.93
C GLN A 83 13.08 -2.50 -19.02
N PHE A 84 14.22 -1.85 -18.87
CA PHE A 84 14.37 -0.40 -18.94
C PHE A 84 13.94 0.15 -20.31
N VAL A 85 14.40 -0.44 -21.40
CA VAL A 85 14.04 -0.06 -22.77
C VAL A 85 12.54 -0.28 -23.02
N SER A 86 11.99 -1.41 -22.58
CA SER A 86 10.56 -1.72 -22.70
C SER A 86 9.70 -0.67 -21.97
N GLN A 87 10.07 -0.30 -20.75
CA GLN A 87 9.35 0.71 -19.97
C GLN A 87 9.46 2.11 -20.59
N THR A 88 10.61 2.46 -21.17
CA THR A 88 10.76 3.72 -21.92
C THR A 88 9.92 3.73 -23.17
N LYS A 89 9.77 2.60 -23.86
CA LYS A 89 8.87 2.46 -25.00
C LYS A 89 7.41 2.68 -24.59
N ILE A 90 6.97 2.08 -23.48
CA ILE A 90 5.63 2.27 -22.92
C ILE A 90 5.41 3.76 -22.59
N LEU A 91 6.39 4.43 -21.96
CA LEU A 91 6.34 5.85 -21.68
C LEU A 91 6.11 6.68 -22.96
N LYS A 92 6.90 6.44 -24.02
CA LYS A 92 6.77 7.13 -25.29
C LYS A 92 5.41 6.93 -25.95
N GLN A 93 4.92 5.68 -25.95
CA GLN A 93 3.61 5.33 -26.53
C GLN A 93 2.48 6.04 -25.77
N ASN A 94 2.49 6.01 -24.44
CA ASN A 94 1.46 6.68 -23.65
C ASN A 94 1.48 8.19 -23.79
N ILE A 95 2.65 8.82 -23.91
CA ILE A 95 2.77 10.26 -24.19
C ILE A 95 2.09 10.60 -25.54
N SER A 96 2.31 9.84 -26.58
CA SER A 96 1.64 10.04 -27.88
C SER A 96 0.11 9.83 -27.77
N ILE A 97 -0.32 8.81 -27.02
CA ILE A 97 -1.76 8.56 -26.79
C ILE A 97 -2.40 9.71 -26.02
N ILE A 98 -1.75 10.23 -24.99
CA ILE A 98 -2.30 11.36 -24.22
C ILE A 98 -2.48 12.58 -25.12
N ASN A 99 -1.50 12.90 -25.94
CA ASN A 99 -1.59 14.04 -26.85
C ASN A 99 -2.81 13.91 -27.79
N SER A 100 -2.93 12.80 -28.49
CA SER A 100 -4.06 12.56 -29.40
C SER A 100 -5.40 12.44 -28.68
N ALA A 101 -5.42 11.92 -27.44
CA ALA A 101 -6.64 11.81 -26.63
C ALA A 101 -7.11 13.17 -26.13
N LEU A 102 -6.20 14.08 -25.81
CA LEU A 102 -6.54 15.45 -25.42
C LEU A 102 -7.10 16.24 -26.61
N GLU A 103 -6.51 16.09 -27.80
CA GLU A 103 -7.01 16.72 -29.05
C GLU A 103 -8.41 16.21 -29.41
N SER A 104 -8.66 14.91 -29.28
CA SER A 104 -9.96 14.26 -29.55
C SER A 104 -10.97 14.39 -28.39
N LYS A 105 -10.63 15.06 -27.30
CA LYS A 105 -11.44 15.19 -26.07
C LYS A 105 -11.84 13.85 -25.44
N ASN A 106 -11.05 12.80 -25.68
CA ASN A 106 -11.26 11.50 -25.05
C ASN A 106 -10.57 11.44 -23.66
N TYR A 107 -11.18 12.09 -22.68
CA TYR A 107 -10.62 12.25 -21.35
C TYR A 107 -10.38 10.94 -20.60
N MET A 108 -11.22 9.91 -20.84
CA MET A 108 -11.05 8.61 -20.20
C MET A 108 -9.77 7.91 -20.69
N LEU A 109 -9.47 7.99 -21.98
CA LEU A 109 -8.26 7.41 -22.56
C LEU A 109 -7.02 8.15 -22.05
N ALA A 110 -7.05 9.49 -22.01
CA ALA A 110 -5.99 10.30 -21.45
C ALA A 110 -5.71 9.95 -19.97
N ALA A 111 -6.77 9.84 -19.16
CA ALA A 111 -6.64 9.49 -17.74
C ALA A 111 -6.00 8.10 -17.53
N LYS A 112 -6.39 7.10 -18.33
CA LYS A 112 -5.79 5.75 -18.28
C LYS A 112 -4.31 5.77 -18.65
N SER A 113 -3.93 6.47 -19.71
CA SER A 113 -2.53 6.58 -20.12
C SER A 113 -1.69 7.35 -19.10
N ILE A 114 -2.23 8.38 -18.45
CA ILE A 114 -1.58 9.05 -17.32
C ILE A 114 -1.39 8.07 -16.15
N GLN A 115 -2.38 7.25 -15.84
CA GLN A 115 -2.28 6.24 -14.79
C GLN A 115 -1.18 5.21 -15.09
N GLU A 116 -1.08 4.73 -16.32
CA GLU A 116 -0.03 3.80 -16.74
C GLU A 116 1.37 4.42 -16.60
N ILE A 117 1.55 5.66 -17.04
CA ILE A 117 2.83 6.36 -16.86
C ILE A 117 3.17 6.52 -15.37
N ARG A 118 2.20 6.87 -14.54
CA ARG A 118 2.42 7.00 -13.08
C ARG A 118 2.75 5.68 -12.38
N SER A 119 2.43 4.54 -12.99
CA SER A 119 2.83 3.23 -12.50
C SER A 119 4.30 2.88 -12.80
N LEU A 120 4.93 3.61 -13.73
CA LEU A 120 6.34 3.43 -14.05
C LEU A 120 7.24 4.01 -12.94
N PRO A 121 8.42 3.41 -12.69
CA PRO A 121 9.40 3.96 -11.78
C PRO A 121 9.86 5.35 -12.22
N ARG A 122 9.98 6.28 -11.28
CA ARG A 122 10.44 7.66 -11.56
C ARG A 122 11.82 7.69 -12.20
N GLU A 123 12.70 6.76 -11.84
CA GLU A 123 14.04 6.61 -12.40
C GLU A 123 14.03 6.48 -13.92
N ILE A 124 12.98 5.90 -14.49
CA ILE A 124 12.83 5.76 -15.94
C ILE A 124 12.39 7.06 -16.59
N ILE A 125 11.41 7.73 -15.99
CA ILE A 125 10.86 9.00 -16.51
C ILE A 125 11.93 10.10 -16.50
N GLU A 126 12.74 10.15 -15.44
CA GLU A 126 13.79 11.16 -15.24
C GLU A 126 15.15 10.77 -15.85
N SER A 127 15.26 9.58 -16.45
CA SER A 127 16.51 9.09 -17.03
C SER A 127 16.97 9.90 -18.23
N GLU A 128 18.29 10.06 -18.37
CA GLU A 128 18.89 10.73 -19.54
C GLU A 128 18.54 10.04 -20.86
N PHE A 129 18.29 8.74 -20.84
CA PHE A 129 17.86 7.97 -21.99
C PHE A 129 16.41 8.36 -22.38
N ALA A 130 15.50 8.49 -21.43
CA ALA A 130 14.12 8.91 -21.68
C ALA A 130 14.06 10.35 -22.17
N LYS A 131 14.83 11.26 -21.59
CA LYS A 131 14.94 12.68 -22.02
C LYS A 131 15.38 12.84 -23.46
N LYS A 132 16.22 11.92 -23.98
CA LYS A 132 16.71 11.95 -25.37
C LYS A 132 15.85 11.18 -26.36
N THR A 133 15.17 10.12 -25.90
CA THR A 133 14.49 9.16 -26.79
C THR A 133 12.99 9.40 -26.90
N VAL A 134 12.37 9.95 -25.85
CA VAL A 134 10.93 10.18 -25.79
C VAL A 134 10.50 11.42 -26.58
N PRO A 135 11.19 12.58 -26.49
CA PRO A 135 10.82 13.74 -27.28
C PRO A 135 10.73 13.44 -28.78
N SER A 136 9.74 14.02 -29.42
CA SER A 136 9.51 13.91 -30.86
C SER A 136 9.38 15.32 -31.47
N SER A 137 9.32 15.39 -32.81
CA SER A 137 9.09 16.67 -33.52
C SER A 137 7.77 17.35 -33.12
N GLU A 138 6.78 16.55 -32.71
CA GLU A 138 5.47 17.05 -32.27
C GLU A 138 5.46 17.45 -30.78
N ILE A 139 6.27 16.76 -29.97
CA ILE A 139 6.35 16.94 -28.52
C ILE A 139 7.83 17.04 -28.14
N PRO A 140 8.44 18.23 -28.21
CA PRO A 140 9.87 18.42 -27.97
C PRO A 140 10.22 18.52 -26.46
N GLU A 141 9.23 18.60 -25.58
CA GLU A 141 9.44 18.78 -24.14
C GLU A 141 9.95 17.52 -23.44
N GLU A 142 10.67 17.68 -22.33
CA GLU A 142 11.10 16.57 -21.49
C GLU A 142 9.89 15.85 -20.86
N PRO A 143 9.92 14.52 -20.77
CA PRO A 143 8.77 13.73 -20.29
C PRO A 143 8.28 14.12 -18.89
N SER A 144 9.18 14.46 -17.97
CA SER A 144 8.84 14.84 -16.59
C SER A 144 8.08 16.16 -16.54
N ILE A 145 8.55 17.17 -17.26
CA ILE A 145 7.95 18.51 -17.33
C ILE A 145 6.59 18.45 -18.03
N LEU A 146 6.55 17.72 -19.12
CA LEU A 146 5.35 17.51 -19.91
C LEU A 146 4.23 16.85 -19.10
N LEU A 147 4.56 15.80 -18.36
CA LEU A 147 3.61 15.09 -17.50
C LEU A 147 3.06 15.97 -16.38
N ASP A 148 3.91 16.76 -15.73
CA ASP A 148 3.48 17.69 -14.70
C ASP A 148 2.53 18.76 -15.25
N ASN A 149 2.84 19.31 -16.43
CA ASN A 149 2.00 20.29 -17.11
C ASN A 149 0.66 19.67 -17.50
N TRP A 150 0.67 18.49 -18.10
CA TRP A 150 -0.56 17.78 -18.47
C TRP A 150 -1.39 17.39 -17.26
N CYS A 151 -0.78 16.93 -16.19
CA CYS A 151 -1.51 16.62 -14.94
C CYS A 151 -2.21 17.87 -14.39
N LYS A 152 -1.56 19.04 -14.40
CA LYS A 152 -2.16 20.29 -13.94
C LYS A 152 -3.31 20.74 -14.86
N GLN A 153 -3.07 20.75 -16.18
CA GLN A 153 -4.09 21.13 -17.17
C GLN A 153 -5.29 20.18 -17.12
N PHE A 154 -5.04 18.88 -17.10
CA PHE A 154 -6.08 17.87 -17.06
C PHE A 154 -6.88 17.92 -15.75
N THR A 155 -6.23 18.15 -14.62
CA THR A 155 -6.90 18.35 -13.33
C THR A 155 -7.82 19.56 -13.33
N SER A 156 -7.37 20.68 -13.89
CA SER A 156 -8.19 21.90 -14.06
C SER A 156 -9.41 21.64 -14.95
N LEU A 157 -9.19 20.95 -16.07
CA LEU A 157 -10.23 20.57 -17.01
C LEU A 157 -11.25 19.61 -16.40
N LEU A 158 -10.81 18.59 -15.67
CA LEU A 158 -11.69 17.68 -14.93
C LEU A 158 -12.56 18.43 -13.92
N ARG A 159 -11.96 19.37 -13.18
CA ARG A 159 -12.70 20.18 -12.21
C ARG A 159 -13.77 21.05 -12.89
N THR A 160 -13.43 21.70 -14.00
CA THR A 160 -14.39 22.54 -14.74
C THR A 160 -15.54 21.69 -15.29
N ASN A 161 -15.23 20.60 -15.97
CA ASN A 161 -16.23 19.71 -16.54
C ASN A 161 -17.09 19.06 -15.47
N PHE A 162 -16.53 18.72 -14.30
CA PHE A 162 -17.31 18.19 -13.17
C PHE A 162 -18.31 19.23 -12.66
N LEU A 163 -17.92 20.49 -12.52
CA LEU A 163 -18.82 21.57 -12.09
C LEU A 163 -19.92 21.86 -13.13
N GLU A 164 -19.60 21.75 -14.41
CA GLU A 164 -20.60 21.87 -15.48
C GLU A 164 -21.60 20.70 -15.46
N ALA A 165 -21.10 19.47 -15.33
CA ALA A 165 -21.94 18.27 -15.18
C ALA A 165 -22.80 18.33 -13.89
N ALA A 166 -22.27 18.91 -12.81
CA ALA A 166 -23.01 19.14 -11.58
C ALA A 166 -24.19 20.13 -11.79
N LYS A 167 -23.96 21.23 -12.53
CA LYS A 167 -25.02 22.18 -12.86
C LYS A 167 -26.09 21.61 -13.79
N SER A 168 -25.69 20.77 -14.74
CA SER A 168 -26.62 20.08 -15.66
C SER A 168 -27.29 18.87 -15.05
N GLN A 169 -26.93 18.45 -13.83
CA GLN A 169 -27.39 17.25 -13.11
C GLN A 169 -27.18 15.95 -13.90
N ASP A 170 -26.13 15.91 -14.74
CA ASP A 170 -25.77 14.69 -15.48
C ASP A 170 -24.96 13.72 -14.61
N VAL A 171 -25.68 12.80 -13.95
CA VAL A 171 -25.10 11.80 -13.04
C VAL A 171 -24.09 10.88 -13.74
N GLN A 172 -24.28 10.62 -15.04
CA GLN A 172 -23.36 9.73 -15.78
C GLN A 172 -22.00 10.41 -16.01
N GLN A 173 -22.03 11.66 -16.46
CA GLN A 173 -20.81 12.44 -16.64
C GLN A 173 -20.11 12.71 -15.30
N LEU A 174 -20.85 13.07 -14.25
CA LEU A 174 -20.31 13.23 -12.90
C LEU A 174 -19.55 11.98 -12.43
N THR A 175 -20.19 10.80 -12.59
CA THR A 175 -19.56 9.54 -12.19
C THR A 175 -18.31 9.24 -13.01
N MET A 176 -18.30 9.50 -14.30
CA MET A 176 -17.14 9.35 -15.15
C MET A 176 -15.99 10.28 -14.72
N MET A 177 -16.28 11.57 -14.52
CA MET A 177 -15.27 12.54 -14.08
C MET A 177 -14.70 12.17 -12.71
N PHE A 178 -15.57 11.77 -11.78
CA PHE A 178 -15.16 11.34 -10.45
C PHE A 178 -14.17 10.15 -10.48
N LYS A 179 -14.41 9.17 -11.36
CA LYS A 179 -13.49 8.03 -11.56
C LYS A 179 -12.13 8.41 -12.14
N MET A 180 -12.00 9.53 -12.83
CA MET A 180 -10.75 9.95 -13.46
C MET A 180 -9.78 10.65 -12.49
N PHE A 181 -10.26 11.31 -11.43
CA PHE A 181 -9.39 11.96 -10.45
C PHE A 181 -8.35 11.03 -9.80
N PRO A 182 -8.69 9.83 -9.33
CA PRO A 182 -7.70 8.89 -8.78
C PRO A 182 -6.71 8.40 -9.83
N MET A 183 -7.09 8.27 -11.11
CA MET A 183 -6.20 7.87 -12.19
C MET A 183 -5.09 8.90 -12.43
N VAL A 184 -5.44 10.19 -12.33
CA VAL A 184 -4.48 11.30 -12.42
C VAL A 184 -3.69 11.52 -11.13
N GLY A 185 -4.04 10.78 -10.05
CA GLY A 185 -3.38 10.88 -8.74
C GLY A 185 -3.88 12.04 -7.88
N GLN A 186 -5.01 12.64 -8.24
CA GLN A 186 -5.64 13.77 -7.53
C GLN A 186 -6.84 13.30 -6.69
N LYS A 187 -6.65 12.25 -5.89
CA LYS A 187 -7.71 11.64 -5.07
C LYS A 187 -8.37 12.64 -4.14
N ASN A 188 -7.59 13.41 -3.39
CA ASN A 188 -8.11 14.36 -2.41
C ASN A 188 -8.94 15.45 -3.07
N LEU A 189 -8.45 15.99 -4.19
CA LEU A 189 -9.19 17.02 -4.94
C LEU A 189 -10.52 16.47 -5.48
N GLY A 190 -10.52 15.24 -6.02
CA GLY A 190 -11.73 14.57 -6.47
C GLY A 190 -12.77 14.43 -5.36
N LEU A 191 -12.33 14.01 -4.17
CA LEU A 191 -13.20 13.90 -2.98
C LEU A 191 -13.70 15.26 -2.50
N ASP A 192 -12.87 16.30 -2.54
CA ASP A 192 -13.27 17.65 -2.14
C ASP A 192 -14.35 18.23 -3.05
N VAL A 193 -14.15 18.11 -4.37
CA VAL A 193 -15.11 18.56 -5.37
C VAL A 193 -16.42 17.79 -5.27
N TYR A 194 -16.33 16.48 -5.09
CA TYR A 194 -17.50 15.60 -4.93
C TYR A 194 -18.26 15.87 -3.63
N SER A 195 -17.56 15.99 -2.49
CA SER A 195 -18.17 16.31 -1.20
C SER A 195 -18.94 17.63 -1.27
N LYS A 196 -18.32 18.66 -1.93
CA LYS A 196 -18.99 19.95 -2.13
C LYS A 196 -20.28 19.80 -2.92
N TYR A 197 -20.25 19.03 -4.01
CA TYR A 197 -21.43 18.76 -4.82
C TYR A 197 -22.55 18.10 -4.00
N VAL A 198 -22.21 17.12 -3.18
CA VAL A 198 -23.18 16.44 -2.29
C VAL A 198 -23.76 17.40 -1.25
N CYS A 199 -22.93 18.24 -0.63
CA CYS A 199 -23.36 19.28 0.30
C CYS A 199 -24.30 20.30 -0.37
N ASP A 200 -23.98 20.73 -1.60
CA ASP A 200 -24.84 21.64 -2.38
C ASP A 200 -26.22 21.02 -2.64
N ILE A 201 -26.30 19.71 -2.95
CA ILE A 201 -27.57 18.99 -3.09
C ILE A 201 -28.38 19.01 -1.78
N ILE A 202 -27.75 18.66 -0.66
CA ILE A 202 -28.37 18.64 0.68
C ILE A 202 -28.95 20.03 0.99
N ALA A 203 -28.16 21.07 0.79
CA ALA A 203 -28.57 22.46 1.03
C ALA A 203 -29.72 22.92 0.11
N GLU A 204 -29.69 22.50 -1.16
CA GLU A 204 -30.76 22.86 -2.13
C GLU A 204 -32.08 22.14 -1.78
N GLU A 205 -32.03 20.85 -1.51
CA GLU A 205 -33.23 20.07 -1.12
C GLU A 205 -33.81 20.57 0.22
N SER A 206 -32.94 20.87 1.22
CA SER A 206 -33.36 21.48 2.48
C SER A 206 -34.11 22.81 2.23
N ARG A 207 -33.60 23.69 1.39
CA ARG A 207 -34.24 24.95 1.04
C ARG A 207 -35.59 24.74 0.33
N LYS A 208 -35.69 23.79 -0.59
CA LYS A 208 -36.97 23.44 -1.29
C LYS A 208 -38.05 23.01 -0.30
N ILE A 209 -37.69 22.14 0.66
CA ILE A 209 -38.61 21.67 1.68
C ILE A 209 -39.12 22.84 2.54
N MET A 210 -38.20 23.69 3.01
CA MET A 210 -38.55 24.84 3.85
C MET A 210 -39.43 25.87 3.13
N THR A 211 -39.20 26.09 1.82
CA THR A 211 -40.01 27.05 1.02
C THR A 211 -41.40 26.49 0.62
N SER A 212 -41.49 25.20 0.33
CA SER A 212 -42.71 24.57 -0.12
C SER A 212 -43.74 24.38 0.98
N GLU A 213 -43.28 24.15 2.22
CA GLU A 213 -44.16 23.73 3.32
C GLU A 213 -44.33 24.77 4.47
N ALA A 214 -43.73 25.94 4.36
CA ALA A 214 -43.68 26.97 5.43
C ALA A 214 -45.04 27.39 6.02
N LYS A 215 -46.16 26.93 5.48
CA LYS A 215 -47.54 27.31 5.90
C LYS A 215 -48.31 26.24 6.69
N LYS A 216 -47.76 25.05 6.90
CA LYS A 216 -48.47 23.94 7.59
C LYS A 216 -47.95 23.67 9.00
N ASN A 217 -48.84 23.38 9.95
CA ASN A 217 -48.48 22.95 11.29
C ASN A 217 -47.77 21.57 11.23
N GLY A 218 -46.57 21.44 11.82
CA GLY A 218 -45.82 20.19 11.86
C GLY A 218 -44.67 20.07 10.83
N VAL A 219 -44.48 21.06 9.98
CA VAL A 219 -43.52 21.12 8.86
C VAL A 219 -42.09 20.88 9.29
N PHE A 220 -41.67 21.40 10.44
CA PHE A 220 -40.29 21.34 10.87
C PHE A 220 -39.82 19.91 11.20
N GLY A 221 -40.69 19.08 11.82
CA GLY A 221 -40.39 17.66 12.05
C GLY A 221 -40.28 16.86 10.75
N GLN A 222 -41.20 17.13 9.80
CA GLN A 222 -41.13 16.51 8.47
C GLN A 222 -39.90 16.97 7.68
N ALA A 223 -39.51 18.25 7.78
CA ALA A 223 -38.33 18.77 7.14
C ALA A 223 -37.05 18.08 7.65
N LEU A 224 -36.91 17.91 8.97
CA LEU A 224 -35.81 17.16 9.56
C LEU A 224 -35.79 15.69 9.12
N PHE A 225 -36.95 15.03 9.14
CA PHE A 225 -37.06 13.64 8.71
C PHE A 225 -36.66 13.49 7.23
N HIS A 226 -37.07 14.43 6.39
CA HIS A 226 -36.74 14.46 4.97
C HIS A 226 -35.24 14.73 4.75
N LEU A 227 -34.65 15.65 5.50
CA LEU A 227 -33.22 15.96 5.45
C LEU A 227 -32.38 14.71 5.78
N PHE A 228 -32.68 14.01 6.86
CA PHE A 228 -31.97 12.78 7.21
C PHE A 228 -32.23 11.64 6.20
N GLY A 229 -33.42 11.59 5.60
CA GLY A 229 -33.73 10.67 4.52
C GLY A 229 -32.85 10.89 3.29
N ILE A 230 -32.68 12.14 2.88
CA ILE A 230 -31.78 12.52 1.77
C ILE A 230 -30.35 12.14 2.08
N VAL A 231 -29.84 12.48 3.26
CA VAL A 231 -28.49 12.12 3.71
C VAL A 231 -28.28 10.61 3.66
N SER A 232 -29.25 9.83 4.18
CA SER A 232 -29.19 8.36 4.16
C SER A 232 -29.15 7.80 2.73
N THR A 233 -29.97 8.32 1.84
CA THR A 233 -30.00 7.91 0.42
C THR A 233 -28.68 8.20 -0.26
N ILE A 234 -28.15 9.41 -0.09
CA ILE A 234 -26.87 9.82 -0.64
C ILE A 234 -25.73 8.91 -0.16
N ILE A 235 -25.70 8.60 1.14
CA ILE A 235 -24.68 7.72 1.71
C ILE A 235 -24.76 6.32 1.09
N ASN A 236 -25.96 5.76 0.99
CA ASN A 236 -26.16 4.41 0.44
C ASN A 236 -25.81 4.31 -1.05
N ASP A 237 -26.23 5.29 -1.84
CA ASP A 237 -26.03 5.28 -3.29
C ASP A 237 -24.57 5.53 -3.68
N HIS A 238 -23.91 6.44 -2.97
CA HIS A 238 -22.56 6.88 -3.32
C HIS A 238 -21.45 6.10 -2.61
N SER A 239 -21.73 5.40 -1.50
CA SER A 239 -20.71 4.63 -0.76
C SER A 239 -20.03 3.58 -1.64
N LYS A 240 -20.77 2.90 -2.50
CA LYS A 240 -20.26 1.87 -3.41
C LYS A 240 -19.31 2.46 -4.45
N VAL A 241 -19.63 3.63 -5.00
CA VAL A 241 -18.82 4.33 -6.01
C VAL A 241 -17.51 4.82 -5.38
N ILE A 242 -17.60 5.45 -4.20
CA ILE A 242 -16.42 5.94 -3.48
C ILE A 242 -15.51 4.77 -3.09
N SER A 243 -16.05 3.72 -2.50
CA SER A 243 -15.28 2.56 -2.06
C SER A 243 -14.58 1.84 -3.21
N SER A 244 -15.23 1.72 -4.38
CA SER A 244 -14.66 1.05 -5.55
C SER A 244 -13.55 1.85 -6.23
N CYS A 245 -13.65 3.18 -6.25
CA CYS A 245 -12.73 4.04 -6.99
C CYS A 245 -11.60 4.61 -6.13
N TYR A 246 -11.87 4.87 -4.86
CA TYR A 246 -10.95 5.54 -3.94
C TYR A 246 -10.48 4.65 -2.79
N GLY A 247 -11.25 3.64 -2.42
CA GLY A 247 -11.05 2.78 -1.26
C GLY A 247 -11.94 3.16 -0.07
N THR A 248 -12.18 2.22 0.82
CA THR A 248 -13.11 2.36 1.95
C THR A 248 -12.72 3.46 2.94
N THR A 249 -11.42 3.67 3.15
CA THR A 249 -10.88 4.69 4.07
C THR A 249 -11.26 6.12 3.66
N TYR A 250 -11.39 6.38 2.36
CA TYR A 250 -11.72 7.71 1.85
C TYR A 250 -13.19 8.09 2.02
N MET A 251 -14.06 7.14 2.33
CA MET A 251 -15.45 7.41 2.65
C MET A 251 -15.60 8.30 3.88
N ILE A 252 -14.73 8.14 4.86
CA ILE A 252 -14.74 8.95 6.10
C ILE A 252 -14.63 10.43 5.78
N HIS A 253 -13.76 10.81 4.84
CA HIS A 253 -13.56 12.21 4.45
C HIS A 253 -14.83 12.86 3.87
N VAL A 254 -15.58 12.10 3.06
CA VAL A 254 -16.88 12.55 2.51
C VAL A 254 -17.93 12.64 3.60
N MET A 255 -17.98 11.62 4.48
CA MET A 255 -18.94 11.57 5.60
C MET A 255 -18.79 12.74 6.56
N GLU A 256 -17.57 13.10 6.94
CA GLU A 256 -17.31 14.27 7.81
C GLU A 256 -17.84 15.59 7.23
N LYS A 257 -17.78 15.75 5.89
CA LYS A 257 -18.33 16.95 5.25
C LYS A 257 -19.84 16.91 5.15
N VAL A 258 -20.39 15.75 4.84
CA VAL A 258 -21.85 15.54 4.78
C VAL A 258 -22.48 15.74 6.16
N GLU A 259 -21.86 15.24 7.23
CA GLU A 259 -22.28 15.43 8.61
C GLU A 259 -22.33 16.91 8.97
N LYS A 260 -21.25 17.66 8.70
CA LYS A 260 -21.21 19.11 8.97
C LYS A 260 -22.31 19.88 8.21
N GLU A 261 -22.57 19.50 6.96
CA GLU A 261 -23.63 20.14 6.19
C GLU A 261 -25.02 19.75 6.71
N ALA A 262 -25.25 18.49 7.09
CA ALA A 262 -26.49 18.03 7.69
C ALA A 262 -26.77 18.75 9.04
N ASP A 263 -25.74 18.91 9.87
CA ASP A 263 -25.84 19.67 11.12
C ASP A 263 -26.17 21.14 10.87
N LEU A 264 -25.53 21.77 9.86
CA LEU A 264 -25.81 23.15 9.48
C LEU A 264 -27.28 23.30 9.02
N GLN A 265 -27.73 22.46 8.12
CA GLN A 265 -29.09 22.53 7.60
C GLN A 265 -30.14 22.16 8.67
N GLY A 266 -29.85 21.16 9.52
CA GLY A 266 -30.67 20.80 10.69
C GLY A 266 -30.78 21.94 11.68
N GLY A 267 -29.66 22.63 11.96
CA GLY A 267 -29.62 23.83 12.80
C GLY A 267 -30.52 24.93 12.27
N LEU A 268 -30.43 25.24 10.96
CA LEU A 268 -31.32 26.24 10.33
C LEU A 268 -32.82 25.90 10.45
N VAL A 269 -33.18 24.63 10.31
CA VAL A 269 -34.58 24.18 10.51
C VAL A 269 -35.03 24.39 11.97
N LEU A 270 -34.16 24.08 12.94
CA LEU A 270 -34.44 24.27 14.36
C LEU A 270 -34.52 25.75 14.76
N ASP A 271 -33.67 26.60 14.21
CA ASP A 271 -33.70 28.05 14.42
C ASP A 271 -35.02 28.65 13.91
N MET A 272 -35.42 28.29 12.70
CA MET A 272 -36.72 28.70 12.14
C MET A 272 -37.92 28.19 12.94
N PHE A 273 -37.83 26.98 13.50
CA PHE A 273 -38.84 26.45 14.42
C PHE A 273 -38.91 27.31 15.70
N THR A 274 -37.78 27.61 16.29
CA THR A 274 -37.66 28.38 17.53
C THR A 274 -38.23 29.80 17.35
N GLU A 275 -37.87 30.46 16.25
CA GLU A 275 -38.42 31.77 15.87
C GLU A 275 -39.91 31.74 15.59
N SER A 276 -40.36 30.78 14.75
CA SER A 276 -41.80 30.63 14.35
C SER A 276 -42.72 30.40 15.56
N ARG A 277 -42.27 29.62 16.52
CA ARG A 277 -43.00 29.29 17.74
C ARG A 277 -42.76 30.25 18.89
N LYS A 278 -41.86 31.25 18.75
CA LYS A 278 -41.49 32.19 19.80
C LYS A 278 -41.07 31.46 21.08
N ILE A 279 -40.34 30.36 20.94
CA ILE A 279 -39.99 29.45 22.06
C ILE A 279 -39.20 30.17 23.11
N GLU A 280 -38.28 31.06 22.74
CA GLU A 280 -37.52 31.86 23.71
C GLU A 280 -38.42 32.72 24.64
N ARG A 281 -39.48 33.29 24.08
CA ARG A 281 -40.45 34.02 24.86
C ARG A 281 -41.22 33.12 25.82
N ILE A 282 -41.69 31.97 25.33
CA ILE A 282 -42.41 30.98 26.17
C ILE A 282 -41.50 30.49 27.32
N VAL A 283 -40.20 30.19 27.02
CA VAL A 283 -39.25 29.76 28.05
C VAL A 283 -39.03 30.87 29.09
N LYS A 284 -38.93 32.13 28.65
CA LYS A 284 -38.81 33.28 29.61
C LYS A 284 -40.03 33.40 30.49
N GLU A 285 -41.24 33.35 29.89
CA GLU A 285 -42.49 33.41 30.63
C GLU A 285 -42.63 32.26 31.65
N ILE A 286 -42.24 31.04 31.25
CA ILE A 286 -42.21 29.88 32.15
C ILE A 286 -41.24 30.07 33.30
N ASN A 287 -40.02 30.52 32.99
CA ASN A 287 -38.98 30.75 34.02
C ASN A 287 -39.39 31.87 35.01
N GLU A 288 -40.01 32.93 34.52
CA GLU A 288 -40.55 33.98 35.40
C GLU A 288 -41.71 33.46 36.28
N TRP A 289 -42.56 32.60 35.70
CA TRP A 289 -43.64 31.98 36.48
C TRP A 289 -43.10 31.03 37.56
N PHE A 290 -42.07 30.26 37.31
CA PHE A 290 -41.39 29.40 38.29
C PHE A 290 -40.74 30.23 39.40
N LYS A 291 -40.02 31.30 39.06
CA LYS A 291 -39.42 32.21 40.06
C LYS A 291 -40.44 32.85 40.96
N THR A 292 -41.59 33.32 40.39
CA THR A 292 -42.64 33.93 41.16
C THR A 292 -43.32 32.92 42.13
N ARG A 293 -43.47 31.67 41.69
CA ARG A 293 -44.02 30.61 42.51
C ARG A 293 -43.10 30.14 43.63
N GLU A 294 -41.83 30.05 43.34
CA GLU A 294 -40.81 29.74 44.34
C GLU A 294 -40.73 30.84 45.38
N TYR A 295 -40.84 32.11 45.00
CA TYR A 295 -40.90 33.26 45.89
C TYR A 295 -42.16 33.22 46.75
N GLN A 296 -43.32 32.86 46.22
CA GLN A 296 -44.57 32.71 47.00
C GLN A 296 -44.50 31.53 47.99
N TYR A 297 -43.87 30.43 47.59
CA TYR A 297 -43.69 29.26 48.47
C TYR A 297 -42.76 29.59 49.65
N ASN A 298 -41.64 30.23 49.41
CA ASN A 298 -40.71 30.62 50.44
C ASN A 298 -41.28 31.68 51.40
N ASN A 299 -42.11 32.60 50.91
CA ASN A 299 -42.79 33.57 51.81
C ASN A 299 -43.85 32.91 52.68
N ARG A 300 -44.64 31.92 52.18
CA ARG A 300 -45.60 31.17 52.99
C ARG A 300 -44.91 30.38 54.12
N THR A 301 -43.74 29.73 53.78
CA THR A 301 -43.02 28.99 54.80
C THR A 301 -42.40 29.90 55.87
N ASN A 302 -42.00 31.13 55.51
CA ASN A 302 -41.50 32.11 56.46
C ASN A 302 -42.63 32.71 57.29
N ASP A 303 -43.86 32.95 56.75
CA ASP A 303 -45.01 33.42 57.51
C ASP A 303 -45.56 32.35 58.49
N ASP A 304 -45.51 31.06 58.06
CA ASP A 304 -45.88 29.94 58.94
C ASP A 304 -44.85 29.70 60.04
N ALA A 305 -43.57 29.96 59.81
CA ALA A 305 -42.50 29.89 60.82
C ALA A 305 -42.61 31.02 61.83
N ASN A 306 -42.93 32.25 61.40
CA ASN A 306 -43.06 33.42 62.32
C ASN A 306 -44.37 33.34 63.16
N ASN A 307 -45.43 32.66 62.64
CA ASN A 307 -46.66 32.44 63.42
C ASN A 307 -46.57 31.26 64.39
N ALA A 308 -45.53 30.39 64.25
CA ALA A 308 -45.29 29.32 65.23
C ALA A 308 -44.56 29.80 66.47
N ASP A 309 -43.70 30.82 66.35
CA ASP A 309 -42.95 31.43 67.54
C ASP A 309 -43.81 32.31 68.38
N ASP A 310 -44.97 32.87 67.95
CA ASP A 310 -45.87 33.70 68.76
C ASP A 310 -46.89 32.90 69.61
N ASN A 311 -47.01 31.58 69.40
CA ASN A 311 -47.92 30.73 70.14
C ASN A 311 -47.30 29.98 71.34
N ASP A 312 -45.97 30.07 71.50
CA ASP A 312 -45.27 29.48 72.68
C ASP A 312 -44.97 30.50 73.80
N ALA A 313 -45.56 31.69 73.72
CA ALA A 313 -45.36 32.77 74.72
C ALA A 313 -46.63 33.16 75.53
N GLU A 314 -47.59 32.20 75.74
CA GLU A 314 -48.65 32.36 76.77
C GLU A 314 -48.59 31.25 77.82
#